data_5a441339654cadb4e3cd71fccca11a99
#
_entry.id   5a441339654cadb4e3cd71fccca11a99
#
_cell.length_a   1.000
_cell.length_b   1.000
_cell.length_c   1.000
_cell.angle_alpha   90.00
_cell.angle_beta   90.00
_cell.angle_gamma   90.00
#
_symmetry.space_group_name_H-M   'P 1'
#
loop_
_entity.id
_entity.type
_entity.pdbx_description
1 polymer ?
#
loop_
_entity_poly.entity_id
_entity_poly.type
_entity_poly.pdbx_seq_one_letter_code
_entity_poly.pdbx_strand_id
1 'polypeptide(L)'
;MTKVRDVSSVEQAEVSSLVGVTPRLQPGNPEPKASSSVVVVMPAYNAAETLERTYDDIPHDLVDHIILVDDVSADETVQIAKHLGLDVIVHHRNRGYGGNQKTCYDRALEIGAQVVVMLHPDYQYDATRIGALIEPILSEKADLMLGSRFLGDPLAGGMPRWKYVSNRFLTGVENLAFGLKLSEYHTGFRAYHRRVLEALPYHENSDDFVFDQQLVAQAVRAGFRIGEIAVPTRYFKEASSVGFRRSVVYGLSTLGVVTNHLIRRVRDRIAARRRSPA
;
A
#
# COMPACT_ATOMS: atom_id res chain seq x y z
N MET A 1 -67.64 13.15 48.62
CA MET A 1 -68.02 11.71 48.70
C MET A 1 -67.48 11.07 47.42
N THR A 2 -66.39 10.38 47.47
CA THR A 2 -66.01 9.27 46.58
C THR A 2 -64.64 8.74 46.97
N LYS A 3 -64.61 7.48 47.26
CA LYS A 3 -63.53 6.73 47.89
C LYS A 3 -62.31 6.63 47.03
N VAL A 4 -61.15 6.87 47.65
CA VAL A 4 -59.79 6.43 47.23
C VAL A 4 -59.74 4.92 47.47
N ARG A 5 -59.39 4.13 46.46
CA ARG A 5 -58.99 2.73 46.58
C ARG A 5 -57.51 2.61 46.45
N ASP A 6 -56.97 2.01 47.44
CA ASP A 6 -55.60 1.52 47.62
C ASP A 6 -55.21 0.50 46.55
N VAL A 7 -54.02 0.65 45.96
CA VAL A 7 -53.39 -0.31 45.05
C VAL A 7 -52.00 -0.59 45.56
N SER A 8 -51.93 -1.42 46.58
CA SER A 8 -50.68 -2.07 47.00
C SER A 8 -50.97 -3.57 47.10
N SER A 9 -50.56 -4.30 46.13
CA SER A 9 -50.29 -5.76 46.19
C SER A 9 -50.50 -6.43 44.83
N VAL A 10 -49.59 -6.31 43.89
CA VAL A 10 -49.25 -7.33 42.90
C VAL A 10 -47.86 -7.02 42.33
N GLU A 11 -46.87 -7.32 43.13
CA GLU A 11 -45.52 -7.27 42.62
C GLU A 11 -44.62 -8.24 43.39
N GLN A 12 -44.83 -9.52 43.14
CA GLN A 12 -43.89 -10.61 43.51
C GLN A 12 -44.41 -11.92 42.94
N ALA A 13 -44.19 -12.17 41.67
CA ALA A 13 -44.07 -13.53 41.12
C ALA A 13 -43.87 -13.39 39.60
N GLU A 14 -42.61 -13.52 39.14
CA GLU A 14 -42.20 -14.13 37.87
C GLU A 14 -40.77 -13.68 37.49
N VAL A 15 -39.83 -14.04 38.31
CA VAL A 15 -38.44 -14.11 37.91
C VAL A 15 -38.01 -15.57 38.09
N SER A 16 -38.35 -16.41 37.15
CA SER A 16 -37.72 -17.74 37.02
C SER A 16 -38.20 -18.41 35.74
N SER A 17 -37.51 -18.17 34.62
CA SER A 17 -37.29 -19.14 33.55
C SER A 17 -36.79 -18.44 32.27
N LEU A 18 -35.52 -18.08 32.22
CA LEU A 18 -34.80 -17.91 30.97
C LEU A 18 -33.42 -18.59 31.15
N VAL A 19 -33.49 -19.91 31.27
CA VAL A 19 -32.30 -20.76 31.14
C VAL A 19 -32.29 -21.28 29.69
N GLY A 20 -31.26 -20.89 28.94
CA GLY A 20 -30.67 -21.77 27.95
C GLY A 20 -31.38 -21.94 26.62
N VAL A 21 -31.16 -21.02 25.69
CA VAL A 21 -31.14 -21.39 24.28
C VAL A 21 -29.74 -21.07 23.77
N THR A 22 -28.84 -22.00 23.92
CA THR A 22 -27.61 -22.06 23.12
C THR A 22 -28.01 -22.32 21.68
N PRO A 23 -27.59 -21.49 20.70
CA PRO A 23 -27.77 -21.80 19.29
C PRO A 23 -26.98 -23.10 19.00
N ARG A 24 -27.67 -24.15 18.61
CA ARG A 24 -27.09 -25.36 18.05
C ARG A 24 -26.31 -24.98 16.80
N LEU A 25 -24.97 -25.03 16.86
CA LEU A 25 -24.12 -24.99 15.71
C LEU A 25 -24.49 -26.14 14.78
N GLN A 26 -24.98 -25.81 13.59
CA GLN A 26 -25.21 -26.80 12.53
C GLN A 26 -23.83 -27.30 12.06
N PRO A 27 -23.60 -28.62 11.95
CA PRO A 27 -22.38 -29.15 11.38
C PRO A 27 -22.44 -29.00 9.87
N GLY A 28 -21.57 -28.20 9.27
CA GLY A 28 -21.43 -28.16 7.81
C GLY A 28 -21.12 -26.86 7.13
N ASN A 29 -20.84 -25.77 7.83
CA ASN A 29 -20.18 -24.65 7.17
C ASN A 29 -18.67 -24.88 7.27
N PRO A 30 -17.93 -25.01 6.12
CA PRO A 30 -16.50 -24.98 6.19
C PRO A 30 -16.11 -23.66 6.84
N GLU A 31 -15.21 -23.71 7.82
CA GLU A 31 -14.58 -22.50 8.33
C GLU A 31 -14.08 -21.71 7.12
N PRO A 32 -14.33 -20.39 7.06
CA PRO A 32 -13.75 -19.58 6.00
C PRO A 32 -12.24 -19.83 6.10
N LYS A 33 -11.65 -20.45 5.06
CA LYS A 33 -10.20 -20.36 4.85
C LYS A 33 -9.88 -18.91 5.14
N ALA A 34 -8.93 -18.64 6.02
CA ALA A 34 -8.44 -17.31 6.27
C ALA A 34 -8.08 -16.73 4.90
N SER A 35 -9.04 -16.09 4.26
CA SER A 35 -8.90 -15.53 2.92
C SER A 35 -7.87 -14.42 3.10
N SER A 36 -6.76 -14.55 2.38
CA SER A 36 -5.71 -13.53 2.40
C SER A 36 -6.34 -12.25 1.86
N SER A 37 -6.81 -11.38 2.76
CA SER A 37 -7.51 -10.14 2.38
C SER A 37 -6.57 -9.26 1.56
N VAL A 38 -6.93 -9.05 0.29
CA VAL A 38 -6.19 -8.18 -0.65
C VAL A 38 -6.85 -6.82 -0.69
N VAL A 39 -6.11 -5.80 -0.32
CA VAL A 39 -6.57 -4.41 -0.29
C VAL A 39 -5.75 -3.56 -1.26
N VAL A 40 -6.43 -2.90 -2.19
CA VAL A 40 -5.84 -1.88 -3.06
C VAL A 40 -5.93 -0.54 -2.35
N VAL A 41 -4.81 0.20 -2.32
CA VAL A 41 -4.76 1.57 -1.79
C VAL A 41 -4.37 2.54 -2.89
N MET A 42 -5.12 3.63 -3.00
CA MET A 42 -4.95 4.66 -4.02
C MET A 42 -4.70 6.03 -3.37
N PRO A 43 -3.42 6.48 -3.28
CA PRO A 43 -3.15 7.87 -2.91
C PRO A 43 -3.53 8.79 -4.07
N ALA A 44 -4.50 9.66 -3.84
CA ALA A 44 -5.08 10.52 -4.87
C ALA A 44 -4.78 12.01 -4.63
N TYR A 45 -4.54 12.73 -5.71
CA TYR A 45 -4.48 14.19 -5.77
C TYR A 45 -4.81 14.64 -7.19
N ASN A 46 -5.98 15.26 -7.39
CA ASN A 46 -6.52 15.69 -8.69
C ASN A 46 -6.51 14.56 -9.74
N ALA A 47 -7.22 13.48 -9.46
CA ALA A 47 -7.28 12.27 -10.28
C ALA A 47 -8.66 12.05 -10.94
N ALA A 48 -9.55 13.07 -10.99
CA ALA A 48 -10.91 12.92 -11.49
C ALA A 48 -10.96 12.35 -12.91
N GLU A 49 -10.03 12.71 -13.80
CA GLU A 49 -10.02 12.28 -15.20
C GLU A 49 -9.62 10.81 -15.40
N THR A 50 -8.96 10.20 -14.41
CA THR A 50 -8.32 8.89 -14.56
C THR A 50 -8.82 7.84 -13.57
N LEU A 51 -9.46 8.26 -12.49
CA LEU A 51 -9.86 7.38 -11.38
C LEU A 51 -10.83 6.27 -11.83
N GLU A 52 -11.90 6.58 -12.56
CA GLU A 52 -12.88 5.58 -13.03
C GLU A 52 -12.20 4.52 -13.89
N ARG A 53 -11.38 4.95 -14.86
CA ARG A 53 -10.67 4.03 -15.76
C ARG A 53 -9.67 3.14 -14.98
N THR A 54 -9.03 3.68 -13.96
CA THR A 54 -8.13 2.90 -13.10
C THR A 54 -8.92 1.88 -12.28
N TYR A 55 -10.09 2.26 -11.77
CA TYR A 55 -11.00 1.40 -11.02
C TYR A 55 -11.53 0.26 -11.88
N ASP A 56 -11.97 0.55 -13.11
CA ASP A 56 -12.52 -0.44 -14.04
C ASP A 56 -11.51 -1.52 -14.44
N ASP A 57 -10.20 -1.17 -14.51
CA ASP A 57 -9.13 -2.12 -14.83
C ASP A 57 -8.73 -3.00 -13.61
N ILE A 58 -9.21 -2.73 -12.39
CA ILE A 58 -8.90 -3.54 -11.20
C ILE A 58 -9.65 -4.88 -11.30
N PRO A 59 -8.98 -6.03 -11.12
CA PRO A 59 -9.63 -7.33 -11.08
C PRO A 59 -10.40 -7.49 -9.74
N HIS A 60 -11.66 -7.06 -9.72
CA HIS A 60 -12.53 -7.02 -8.52
C HIS A 60 -12.80 -8.39 -7.89
N ASP A 61 -12.59 -9.48 -8.62
CA ASP A 61 -12.67 -10.85 -8.11
C ASP A 61 -11.46 -11.26 -7.25
N LEU A 62 -10.35 -10.51 -7.34
CA LEU A 62 -9.12 -10.72 -6.57
C LEU A 62 -8.91 -9.71 -5.44
N VAL A 63 -9.74 -8.67 -5.36
CA VAL A 63 -9.57 -7.54 -4.44
C VAL A 63 -10.78 -7.43 -3.51
N ASP A 64 -10.54 -7.51 -2.20
CA ASP A 64 -11.61 -7.46 -1.21
C ASP A 64 -12.05 -6.02 -0.88
N HIS A 65 -11.10 -5.07 -0.87
CA HIS A 65 -11.36 -3.67 -0.54
C HIS A 65 -10.49 -2.73 -1.36
N ILE A 66 -11.04 -1.55 -1.66
CA ILE A 66 -10.33 -0.46 -2.33
C ILE A 66 -10.46 0.79 -1.47
N ILE A 67 -9.31 1.33 -1.04
CA ILE A 67 -9.18 2.54 -0.24
C ILE A 67 -8.65 3.66 -1.13
N LEU A 68 -9.27 4.83 -1.08
CA LEU A 68 -8.73 6.03 -1.69
C LEU A 68 -8.46 7.07 -0.60
N VAL A 69 -7.22 7.57 -0.56
CA VAL A 69 -6.85 8.67 0.33
C VAL A 69 -6.60 9.92 -0.50
N ASP A 70 -7.45 10.91 -0.33
CA ASP A 70 -7.39 12.18 -1.04
C ASP A 70 -6.53 13.20 -0.30
N ASP A 71 -5.55 13.77 -0.99
CA ASP A 71 -4.62 14.75 -0.43
C ASP A 71 -5.01 16.20 -0.77
N VAL A 72 -6.29 16.54 -0.55
CA VAL A 72 -6.90 17.85 -0.80
C VAL A 72 -6.99 18.15 -2.30
N SER A 73 -7.64 17.26 -3.05
CA SER A 73 -7.97 17.52 -4.46
C SER A 73 -8.91 18.70 -4.62
N ALA A 74 -8.70 19.47 -5.70
CA ALA A 74 -9.54 20.61 -6.07
C ALA A 74 -10.59 20.25 -7.14
N ASP A 75 -10.51 19.05 -7.70
CA ASP A 75 -11.41 18.50 -8.72
C ASP A 75 -12.46 17.54 -8.11
N GLU A 76 -13.17 16.80 -8.95
CA GLU A 76 -14.23 15.87 -8.54
C GLU A 76 -13.72 14.50 -8.04
N THR A 77 -12.42 14.34 -7.76
CA THR A 77 -11.82 13.06 -7.33
C THR A 77 -12.61 12.40 -6.18
N VAL A 78 -12.92 13.16 -5.12
CA VAL A 78 -13.62 12.64 -3.93
C VAL A 78 -15.06 12.23 -4.24
N GLN A 79 -15.76 13.00 -5.08
CA GLN A 79 -17.13 12.72 -5.50
C GLN A 79 -17.21 11.42 -6.31
N ILE A 80 -16.29 11.27 -7.28
CA ILE A 80 -16.17 10.06 -8.11
C ILE A 80 -15.84 8.86 -7.23
N ALA A 81 -14.86 8.95 -6.33
CA ALA A 81 -14.48 7.86 -5.44
C ALA A 81 -15.66 7.37 -4.56
N LYS A 82 -16.47 8.30 -4.03
CA LYS A 82 -17.68 7.97 -3.27
C LYS A 82 -18.76 7.32 -4.14
N HIS A 83 -18.93 7.78 -5.37
CA HIS A 83 -19.88 7.18 -6.32
C HIS A 83 -19.49 5.74 -6.67
N LEU A 84 -18.21 5.45 -6.79
CA LEU A 84 -17.66 4.10 -7.01
C LEU A 84 -17.74 3.21 -5.75
N GLY A 85 -18.18 3.74 -4.60
CA GLY A 85 -18.32 2.97 -3.36
C GLY A 85 -17.00 2.66 -2.65
N LEU A 86 -15.93 3.45 -2.91
CA LEU A 86 -14.63 3.26 -2.28
C LEU A 86 -14.64 3.67 -0.79
N ASP A 87 -13.73 3.10 0.01
CA ASP A 87 -13.42 3.60 1.35
C ASP A 87 -12.57 4.87 1.20
N VAL A 88 -13.18 6.04 1.43
CA VAL A 88 -12.57 7.36 1.11
C VAL A 88 -12.16 8.07 2.38
N ILE A 89 -10.87 8.40 2.47
CA ILE A 89 -10.30 9.29 3.49
C ILE A 89 -9.86 10.59 2.82
N VAL A 90 -10.24 11.73 3.40
CA VAL A 90 -9.87 13.06 2.88
C VAL A 90 -9.00 13.78 3.92
N HIS A 91 -7.80 14.19 3.53
CA HIS A 91 -6.93 14.98 4.39
C HIS A 91 -7.44 16.42 4.56
N HIS A 92 -7.24 17.00 5.75
CA HIS A 92 -7.56 18.41 5.99
C HIS A 92 -6.53 19.38 5.38
N ARG A 93 -5.33 18.89 5.09
CA ARG A 93 -4.23 19.63 4.43
C ARG A 93 -3.42 18.65 3.59
N ASN A 94 -2.79 19.15 2.53
CA ASN A 94 -1.89 18.35 1.72
C ASN A 94 -0.72 17.83 2.57
N ARG A 95 -0.55 16.52 2.62
CA ARG A 95 0.49 15.82 3.39
C ARG A 95 1.66 15.36 2.52
N GLY A 96 1.55 15.55 1.22
CA GLY A 96 2.53 15.12 0.25
C GLY A 96 2.46 13.63 -0.08
N TYR A 97 3.25 13.23 -1.06
CA TYR A 97 3.25 11.89 -1.64
C TYR A 97 3.42 10.77 -0.60
N GLY A 98 4.48 10.84 0.21
CA GLY A 98 4.75 9.85 1.25
C GLY A 98 3.76 9.93 2.40
N GLY A 99 3.34 11.15 2.79
CA GLY A 99 2.34 11.35 3.84
C GLY A 99 0.98 10.75 3.47
N ASN A 100 0.59 10.82 2.20
CA ASN A 100 -0.61 10.18 1.69
C ASN A 100 -0.50 8.64 1.74
N GLN A 101 0.63 8.08 1.28
CA GLN A 101 0.85 6.63 1.33
C GLN A 101 0.84 6.08 2.76
N LYS A 102 1.37 6.81 3.74
CA LYS A 102 1.32 6.41 5.16
C LYS A 102 -0.14 6.22 5.61
N THR A 103 -1.02 7.17 5.31
CA THR A 103 -2.45 7.06 5.63
C THR A 103 -3.10 5.87 4.90
N CYS A 104 -2.73 5.61 3.65
CA CYS A 104 -3.17 4.44 2.89
C CYS A 104 -2.81 3.13 3.60
N TYR A 105 -1.54 2.99 4.02
CA TYR A 105 -1.07 1.78 4.68
C TYR A 105 -1.68 1.59 6.07
N ASP A 106 -1.80 2.68 6.85
CA ASP A 106 -2.46 2.64 8.16
C ASP A 106 -3.89 2.11 8.04
N ARG A 107 -4.65 2.66 7.10
CA ARG A 107 -6.05 2.23 6.89
C ARG A 107 -6.14 0.78 6.43
N ALA A 108 -5.28 0.35 5.52
CA ALA A 108 -5.25 -1.04 5.06
C ALA A 108 -4.92 -2.02 6.22
N LEU A 109 -3.95 -1.68 7.06
CA LEU A 109 -3.61 -2.48 8.24
C LEU A 109 -4.75 -2.50 9.27
N GLU A 110 -5.43 -1.37 9.49
CA GLU A 110 -6.57 -1.24 10.41
C GLU A 110 -7.72 -2.17 10.02
N ILE A 111 -8.05 -2.26 8.72
CA ILE A 111 -9.13 -3.14 8.24
C ILE A 111 -8.70 -4.60 8.06
N GLY A 112 -7.47 -4.96 8.43
CA GLY A 112 -7.01 -6.34 8.48
C GLY A 112 -6.42 -6.88 7.17
N ALA A 113 -5.98 -6.02 6.22
CA ALA A 113 -5.34 -6.45 4.99
C ALA A 113 -4.18 -7.42 5.25
N GLN A 114 -4.09 -8.50 4.46
CA GLN A 114 -2.94 -9.42 4.45
C GLN A 114 -1.97 -9.07 3.32
N VAL A 115 -2.50 -8.60 2.20
CA VAL A 115 -1.73 -8.06 1.08
C VAL A 115 -2.23 -6.66 0.76
N VAL A 116 -1.32 -5.71 0.70
CA VAL A 116 -1.63 -4.31 0.36
C VAL A 116 -1.01 -3.99 -1.00
N VAL A 117 -1.85 -3.61 -1.95
CA VAL A 117 -1.43 -3.20 -3.29
C VAL A 117 -1.49 -1.67 -3.39
N MET A 118 -0.36 -1.03 -3.62
CA MET A 118 -0.25 0.38 -3.93
C MET A 118 -0.46 0.59 -5.42
N LEU A 119 -1.50 1.35 -5.78
CA LEU A 119 -1.85 1.71 -7.15
C LEU A 119 -2.23 3.18 -7.24
N HIS A 120 -1.51 3.98 -8.02
CA HIS A 120 -1.89 5.37 -8.25
C HIS A 120 -3.08 5.46 -9.21
N PRO A 121 -4.10 6.32 -8.92
CA PRO A 121 -5.28 6.46 -9.77
C PRO A 121 -5.03 7.35 -11.00
N ASP A 122 -3.79 7.43 -11.50
CA ASP A 122 -3.37 8.23 -12.65
C ASP A 122 -3.34 7.45 -13.97
N TYR A 123 -3.83 6.20 -13.96
CA TYR A 123 -3.94 5.31 -15.12
C TYR A 123 -2.61 5.03 -15.84
N GLN A 124 -1.47 5.31 -15.21
CA GLN A 124 -0.14 5.01 -15.79
C GLN A 124 0.17 3.52 -15.78
N TYR A 125 -0.24 2.80 -14.73
CA TYR A 125 -0.01 1.38 -14.57
C TYR A 125 -1.21 0.56 -15.01
N ASP A 126 -0.94 -0.60 -15.54
CA ASP A 126 -1.96 -1.57 -15.93
C ASP A 126 -2.44 -2.33 -14.70
N ALA A 127 -3.59 -1.92 -14.15
CA ALA A 127 -4.17 -2.51 -12.95
C ALA A 127 -4.59 -3.98 -13.14
N THR A 128 -4.81 -4.44 -14.37
CA THR A 128 -5.10 -5.86 -14.66
C THR A 128 -3.96 -6.78 -14.24
N ARG A 129 -2.76 -6.23 -13.99
CA ARG A 129 -1.58 -6.98 -13.54
C ARG A 129 -1.55 -7.25 -12.03
N ILE A 130 -2.54 -6.79 -11.27
CA ILE A 130 -2.63 -7.02 -9.81
C ILE A 130 -2.50 -8.51 -9.48
N GLY A 131 -3.21 -9.39 -10.19
CA GLY A 131 -3.12 -10.82 -9.93
C GLY A 131 -1.70 -11.38 -10.01
N ALA A 132 -0.95 -11.00 -11.07
CA ALA A 132 0.46 -11.39 -11.22
C ALA A 132 1.38 -10.74 -10.15
N LEU A 133 1.04 -9.53 -9.69
CA LEU A 133 1.81 -8.82 -8.67
C LEU A 133 1.65 -9.46 -7.29
N ILE A 134 0.46 -9.93 -6.92
CA ILE A 134 0.18 -10.50 -5.59
C ILE A 134 0.49 -12.00 -5.50
N GLU A 135 0.47 -12.75 -6.62
CA GLU A 135 0.69 -14.21 -6.62
C GLU A 135 1.97 -14.63 -5.87
N PRO A 136 3.15 -14.00 -6.09
CA PRO A 136 4.36 -14.39 -5.38
C PRO A 136 4.28 -14.12 -3.87
N ILE A 137 3.46 -13.17 -3.42
CA ILE A 137 3.22 -12.90 -1.99
C ILE A 137 2.30 -13.96 -1.41
N LEU A 138 1.18 -14.26 -2.08
CA LEU A 138 0.21 -15.27 -1.65
C LEU A 138 0.80 -16.68 -1.62
N SER A 139 1.74 -16.97 -2.53
CA SER A 139 2.49 -18.24 -2.54
C SER A 139 3.75 -18.23 -1.67
N GLU A 140 3.92 -17.21 -0.83
CA GLU A 140 5.05 -17.05 0.10
C GLU A 140 6.46 -17.07 -0.56
N LYS A 141 6.56 -16.75 -1.85
CA LYS A 141 7.83 -16.64 -2.57
C LYS A 141 8.49 -15.28 -2.38
N ALA A 142 7.69 -14.22 -2.15
CA ALA A 142 8.15 -12.86 -1.93
C ALA A 142 7.39 -12.20 -0.77
N ASP A 143 7.93 -11.11 -0.24
CA ASP A 143 7.33 -10.29 0.81
C ASP A 143 6.92 -8.91 0.28
N LEU A 144 7.61 -8.43 -0.74
CA LEU A 144 7.41 -7.19 -1.46
C LEU A 144 7.58 -7.44 -2.96
N MET A 145 6.62 -6.98 -3.76
CA MET A 145 6.66 -7.06 -5.22
C MET A 145 6.62 -5.69 -5.85
N LEU A 146 7.40 -5.50 -6.92
CA LEU A 146 7.47 -4.28 -7.70
C LEU A 146 6.97 -4.52 -9.12
N GLY A 147 6.11 -3.63 -9.62
CA GLY A 147 5.69 -3.62 -11.02
C GLY A 147 6.71 -2.86 -11.87
N SER A 148 7.65 -3.57 -12.50
CA SER A 148 8.73 -2.95 -13.26
C SER A 148 8.33 -2.64 -14.69
N ARG A 149 8.59 -1.41 -15.11
CA ARG A 149 8.47 -0.94 -16.50
C ARG A 149 9.62 -1.46 -17.37
N PHE A 150 10.77 -1.71 -16.75
CA PHE A 150 12.03 -2.07 -17.42
C PHE A 150 12.18 -3.56 -17.71
N LEU A 151 11.27 -4.39 -17.26
CA LEU A 151 11.10 -5.76 -17.75
C LEU A 151 10.33 -5.83 -19.07
N GLY A 152 9.74 -4.71 -19.50
CA GLY A 152 9.15 -4.48 -20.80
C GLY A 152 9.96 -3.46 -21.60
N ASP A 153 9.28 -2.72 -22.49
CA ASP A 153 9.86 -1.61 -23.26
C ASP A 153 9.28 -0.25 -22.80
N PRO A 154 9.91 0.41 -21.81
CA PRO A 154 9.40 1.69 -21.32
C PRO A 154 9.52 2.81 -22.35
N LEU A 155 10.42 2.72 -23.32
CA LEU A 155 10.57 3.72 -24.40
C LEU A 155 9.42 3.62 -25.40
N ALA A 156 9.02 2.42 -25.77
CA ALA A 156 7.82 2.18 -26.58
C ALA A 156 6.55 2.67 -25.84
N GLY A 157 6.52 2.57 -24.50
CA GLY A 157 5.46 3.13 -23.65
C GLY A 157 5.45 4.66 -23.56
N GLY A 158 6.41 5.36 -24.20
CA GLY A 158 6.49 6.83 -24.24
C GLY A 158 7.36 7.46 -23.14
N MET A 159 8.18 6.68 -22.41
CA MET A 159 9.08 7.21 -21.40
C MET A 159 10.11 8.16 -22.02
N PRO A 160 10.29 9.39 -21.51
CA PRO A 160 11.34 10.29 -21.97
C PRO A 160 12.74 9.67 -21.82
N ARG A 161 13.62 9.81 -22.81
CA ARG A 161 14.96 9.21 -22.81
C ARG A 161 15.81 9.62 -21.60
N TRP A 162 15.69 10.87 -21.14
CA TRP A 162 16.43 11.31 -19.95
C TRP A 162 15.94 10.61 -18.67
N LYS A 163 14.62 10.34 -18.55
CA LYS A 163 14.07 9.54 -17.44
C LYS A 163 14.58 8.11 -17.49
N TYR A 164 14.62 7.52 -18.68
CA TYR A 164 15.18 6.18 -18.90
C TYR A 164 16.62 6.08 -18.41
N VAL A 165 17.50 6.99 -18.87
CA VAL A 165 18.92 6.97 -18.49
C VAL A 165 19.09 7.20 -16.98
N SER A 166 18.39 8.18 -16.41
CA SER A 166 18.45 8.47 -14.97
C SER A 166 17.99 7.28 -14.12
N ASN A 167 16.88 6.64 -14.50
CA ASN A 167 16.36 5.47 -13.79
C ASN A 167 17.36 4.30 -13.86
N ARG A 168 17.92 3.99 -15.05
CA ARG A 168 18.94 2.93 -15.20
C ARG A 168 20.18 3.18 -14.35
N PHE A 169 20.65 4.43 -14.29
CA PHE A 169 21.79 4.81 -13.46
C PHE A 169 21.48 4.60 -11.97
N LEU A 170 20.36 5.13 -11.47
CA LEU A 170 19.98 5.00 -10.06
C LEU A 170 19.75 3.53 -9.70
N THR A 171 19.03 2.78 -10.53
CA THR A 171 18.83 1.33 -10.33
C THR A 171 20.13 0.56 -10.24
N GLY A 172 21.13 0.91 -11.07
CA GLY A 172 22.47 0.30 -11.00
C GLY A 172 23.17 0.56 -9.67
N VAL A 173 23.09 1.80 -9.17
CA VAL A 173 23.65 2.19 -7.87
C VAL A 173 22.93 1.46 -6.72
N GLU A 174 21.61 1.39 -6.76
CA GLU A 174 20.79 0.70 -5.76
C GLU A 174 21.06 -0.81 -5.75
N ASN A 175 21.13 -1.45 -6.92
CA ASN A 175 21.48 -2.88 -7.03
C ASN A 175 22.84 -3.18 -6.38
N LEU A 176 23.85 -2.33 -6.62
CA LEU A 176 25.18 -2.49 -6.02
C LEU A 176 25.12 -2.34 -4.49
N ALA A 177 24.38 -1.34 -3.99
CA ALA A 177 24.31 -1.05 -2.56
C ALA A 177 23.48 -2.08 -1.79
N PHE A 178 22.35 -2.49 -2.35
CA PHE A 178 21.40 -3.42 -1.72
C PHE A 178 21.76 -4.89 -1.95
N GLY A 179 22.61 -5.18 -2.95
CA GLY A 179 22.99 -6.55 -3.32
C GLY A 179 21.85 -7.29 -4.04
N LEU A 180 20.98 -6.57 -4.72
CA LEU A 180 19.87 -7.10 -5.52
C LEU A 180 20.18 -7.01 -7.02
N LYS A 181 19.28 -7.58 -7.83
CA LYS A 181 19.37 -7.55 -9.31
C LYS A 181 18.02 -7.19 -9.92
N LEU A 182 17.40 -6.12 -9.39
CA LEU A 182 16.13 -5.63 -9.90
C LEU A 182 16.36 -4.80 -11.18
N SER A 183 15.36 -4.81 -12.04
CA SER A 183 15.37 -3.99 -13.26
C SER A 183 14.97 -2.55 -12.99
N GLU A 184 14.18 -2.31 -11.91
CA GLU A 184 13.69 -1.01 -11.51
C GLU A 184 13.35 -0.94 -10.01
N TYR A 185 13.62 0.22 -9.38
CA TYR A 185 13.18 0.57 -8.03
C TYR A 185 12.13 1.69 -8.00
N HIS A 186 12.05 2.49 -9.07
CA HIS A 186 11.32 3.77 -9.12
C HIS A 186 9.91 3.64 -9.70
N THR A 187 9.22 2.57 -9.31
CA THR A 187 7.83 2.31 -9.67
C THR A 187 6.89 2.64 -8.52
N GLY A 188 5.73 3.17 -8.80
CA GLY A 188 4.65 3.39 -7.82
C GLY A 188 3.69 2.21 -7.70
N PHE A 189 3.78 1.19 -8.57
CA PHE A 189 2.93 0.01 -8.54
C PHE A 189 3.62 -1.10 -7.76
N ARG A 190 3.12 -1.41 -6.57
CA ARG A 190 3.77 -2.29 -5.59
C ARG A 190 2.77 -3.14 -4.84
N ALA A 191 3.20 -4.28 -4.33
CA ALA A 191 2.41 -5.07 -3.39
C ALA A 191 3.28 -5.46 -2.19
N TYR A 192 2.68 -5.41 -1.00
CA TYR A 192 3.32 -5.70 0.27
C TYR A 192 2.55 -6.79 1.00
N HIS A 193 3.25 -7.79 1.52
CA HIS A 193 2.68 -8.61 2.58
C HIS A 193 2.55 -7.77 3.85
N ARG A 194 1.45 -7.93 4.63
CA ARG A 194 1.18 -7.22 5.88
C ARG A 194 2.40 -7.11 6.79
N ARG A 195 3.13 -8.22 6.98
CA ARG A 195 4.32 -8.28 7.85
C ARG A 195 5.41 -7.28 7.49
N VAL A 196 5.50 -6.87 6.22
CA VAL A 196 6.48 -5.85 5.79
C VAL A 196 6.11 -4.50 6.36
N LEU A 197 4.86 -4.09 6.21
CA LEU A 197 4.37 -2.79 6.69
C LEU A 197 4.38 -2.73 8.23
N GLU A 198 4.02 -3.82 8.92
CA GLU A 198 4.07 -3.87 10.38
C GLU A 198 5.49 -3.83 10.95
N ALA A 199 6.47 -4.39 10.25
CA ALA A 199 7.86 -4.45 10.72
C ALA A 199 8.67 -3.19 10.45
N LEU A 200 8.29 -2.38 9.45
CA LEU A 200 9.08 -1.25 9.01
C LEU A 200 8.60 0.06 9.63
N PRO A 201 9.52 0.91 10.13
CA PRO A 201 9.17 2.21 10.70
C PRO A 201 8.88 3.25 9.60
N TYR A 202 7.91 2.97 8.71
CA TYR A 202 7.63 3.83 7.56
C TYR A 202 7.09 5.21 7.94
N HIS A 203 6.55 5.37 9.15
CA HIS A 203 6.13 6.68 9.66
C HIS A 203 7.30 7.66 9.84
N GLU A 204 8.52 7.15 10.07
CA GLU A 204 9.74 7.96 10.18
C GLU A 204 10.27 8.42 8.82
N ASN A 205 9.75 7.87 7.72
CA ASN A 205 10.17 8.20 6.38
C ASN A 205 9.66 9.60 5.95
N SER A 206 10.28 10.15 4.92
CA SER A 206 9.89 11.42 4.29
C SER A 206 8.44 11.41 3.83
N ASP A 207 7.79 12.56 3.84
CA ASP A 207 6.47 12.75 3.25
C ASP A 207 6.53 13.06 1.73
N ASP A 208 7.73 13.12 1.14
CA ASP A 208 7.96 13.38 -0.28
C ASP A 208 8.24 12.08 -1.07
N PHE A 209 8.50 12.18 -2.37
CA PHE A 209 8.70 11.06 -3.32
C PHE A 209 9.78 10.05 -2.91
N VAL A 210 10.78 10.44 -2.13
CA VAL A 210 11.84 9.55 -1.64
C VAL A 210 11.33 8.50 -0.64
N PHE A 211 10.10 8.65 -0.14
CA PHE A 211 9.44 7.70 0.75
C PHE A 211 9.56 6.25 0.27
N ASP A 212 9.28 6.03 -1.00
CA ASP A 212 9.31 4.71 -1.62
C ASP A 212 10.69 4.05 -1.54
N GLN A 213 11.76 4.84 -1.77
CA GLN A 213 13.13 4.33 -1.72
C GLN A 213 13.56 4.03 -0.29
N GLN A 214 13.12 4.84 0.67
CA GLN A 214 13.36 4.58 2.08
C GLN A 214 12.71 3.28 2.53
N LEU A 215 11.46 3.02 2.10
CA LEU A 215 10.72 1.80 2.42
C LEU A 215 11.42 0.55 1.85
N VAL A 216 11.84 0.60 0.57
CA VAL A 216 12.59 -0.50 -0.05
C VAL A 216 13.93 -0.73 0.66
N ALA A 217 14.69 0.32 0.97
CA ALA A 217 15.95 0.19 1.69
C ALA A 217 15.78 -0.40 3.10
N GLN A 218 14.67 -0.07 3.78
CA GLN A 218 14.29 -0.67 5.07
C GLN A 218 13.94 -2.14 4.91
N ALA A 219 13.15 -2.51 3.87
CA ALA A 219 12.77 -3.89 3.57
C ALA A 219 14.00 -4.77 3.28
N VAL A 220 14.93 -4.28 2.46
CA VAL A 220 16.22 -4.95 2.20
C VAL A 220 16.99 -5.19 3.50
N ARG A 221 17.06 -4.19 4.38
CA ARG A 221 17.80 -4.28 5.64
C ARG A 221 17.15 -5.24 6.64
N ALA A 222 15.84 -5.34 6.63
CA ALA A 222 15.07 -6.28 7.43
C ALA A 222 15.13 -7.71 6.87
N GLY A 223 15.72 -7.93 5.68
CA GLY A 223 15.87 -9.25 5.07
C GLY A 223 14.62 -9.76 4.35
N PHE A 224 13.68 -8.89 4.02
CA PHE A 224 12.50 -9.26 3.24
C PHE A 224 12.86 -9.60 1.79
N ARG A 225 12.15 -10.58 1.24
CA ARG A 225 12.31 -11.03 -0.15
C ARG A 225 11.59 -10.08 -1.09
N ILE A 226 12.33 -9.48 -2.01
CA ILE A 226 11.81 -8.51 -2.97
C ILE A 226 11.87 -9.14 -4.36
N GLY A 227 10.73 -9.13 -5.05
CA GLY A 227 10.60 -9.58 -6.44
C GLY A 227 10.07 -8.47 -7.34
N GLU A 228 10.02 -8.77 -8.64
CA GLU A 228 9.45 -7.86 -9.64
C GLU A 228 8.71 -8.62 -10.74
N ILE A 229 7.72 -7.97 -11.33
CA ILE A 229 7.02 -8.43 -12.52
C ILE A 229 7.06 -7.36 -13.60
N ALA A 230 6.93 -7.76 -14.86
CA ALA A 230 6.76 -6.83 -15.98
C ALA A 230 5.39 -6.17 -15.94
N VAL A 231 5.36 -4.84 -16.00
CA VAL A 231 4.13 -4.06 -16.06
C VAL A 231 4.22 -3.05 -17.21
N PRO A 232 3.32 -3.13 -18.19
CA PRO A 232 3.19 -2.09 -19.19
C PRO A 232 2.84 -0.74 -18.54
N THR A 233 3.38 0.34 -19.08
CA THR A 233 3.05 1.69 -18.65
C THR A 233 2.57 2.54 -19.80
N ARG A 234 1.64 3.42 -19.48
CA ARG A 234 1.04 4.36 -20.42
C ARG A 234 1.51 5.76 -20.06
N TYR A 235 2.20 6.44 -20.98
CA TYR A 235 2.58 7.84 -20.83
C TYR A 235 1.67 8.69 -21.71
N PHE A 236 0.83 9.53 -21.11
CA PHE A 236 -0.09 10.44 -21.79
C PHE A 236 -0.12 11.78 -21.05
N LYS A 237 -0.76 12.80 -21.61
CA LYS A 237 -0.64 14.19 -21.10
C LYS A 237 -1.26 14.38 -19.72
N GLU A 238 -2.35 13.68 -19.45
CA GLU A 238 -3.11 13.73 -18.19
C GLU A 238 -2.45 12.92 -17.08
N ALA A 239 -1.50 12.03 -17.45
CA ALA A 239 -0.77 11.24 -16.48
C ALA A 239 0.16 12.12 -15.63
N SER A 240 0.15 11.89 -14.33
CA SER A 240 1.02 12.57 -13.38
C SER A 240 2.50 12.40 -13.78
N SER A 241 3.20 13.48 -14.07
CA SER A 241 4.63 13.40 -14.37
C SER A 241 5.45 14.38 -13.54
N VAL A 242 6.41 13.82 -12.79
CA VAL A 242 7.38 14.63 -12.05
C VAL A 242 8.26 15.41 -13.03
N GLY A 243 8.27 16.75 -12.90
CA GLY A 243 9.08 17.62 -13.74
C GLY A 243 10.58 17.44 -13.48
N PHE A 244 11.43 17.92 -14.43
CA PHE A 244 12.88 17.73 -14.39
C PHE A 244 13.54 18.15 -13.07
N ARG A 245 13.23 19.33 -12.53
CA ARG A 245 13.80 19.82 -11.25
C ARG A 245 13.47 18.89 -10.08
N ARG A 246 12.22 18.46 -9.96
CA ARG A 246 11.80 17.50 -8.91
C ARG A 246 12.46 16.14 -9.10
N SER A 247 12.67 15.70 -10.35
CA SER A 247 13.38 14.46 -10.65
C SER A 247 14.86 14.52 -10.22
N VAL A 248 15.53 15.67 -10.36
CA VAL A 248 16.90 15.86 -9.86
C VAL A 248 16.92 15.78 -8.32
N VAL A 249 16.02 16.47 -7.62
CA VAL A 249 15.91 16.41 -6.16
C VAL A 249 15.65 14.98 -5.70
N TYR A 250 14.73 14.29 -6.36
CA TYR A 250 14.43 12.88 -6.09
C TYR A 250 15.67 11.99 -6.28
N GLY A 251 16.41 12.14 -7.37
CA GLY A 251 17.64 11.37 -7.63
C GLY A 251 18.70 11.60 -6.54
N LEU A 252 18.93 12.85 -6.13
CA LEU A 252 19.87 13.18 -5.04
C LEU A 252 19.39 12.58 -3.70
N SER A 253 18.11 12.64 -3.42
CA SER A 253 17.49 12.05 -2.22
C SER A 253 17.66 10.53 -2.22
N THR A 254 17.48 9.86 -3.38
CA THR A 254 17.73 8.42 -3.55
C THR A 254 19.17 8.06 -3.25
N LEU A 255 20.16 8.82 -3.77
CA LEU A 255 21.57 8.62 -3.43
C LEU A 255 21.83 8.82 -1.93
N GLY A 256 21.15 9.75 -1.28
CA GLY A 256 21.17 9.92 0.17
C GLY A 256 20.65 8.69 0.93
N VAL A 257 19.55 8.07 0.47
CA VAL A 257 19.04 6.81 1.04
C VAL A 257 20.05 5.68 0.90
N VAL A 258 20.64 5.52 -0.29
CA VAL A 258 21.69 4.51 -0.55
C VAL A 258 22.88 4.71 0.39
N THR A 259 23.37 5.94 0.50
CA THR A 259 24.49 6.28 1.39
C THR A 259 24.18 5.94 2.84
N ASN A 260 23.00 6.32 3.32
CA ASN A 260 22.55 6.01 4.69
C ASN A 260 22.43 4.49 4.91
N HIS A 261 21.92 3.75 3.93
CA HIS A 261 21.85 2.29 3.98
C HIS A 261 23.27 1.68 4.16
N LEU A 262 24.25 2.11 3.36
CA LEU A 262 25.62 1.61 3.43
C LEU A 262 26.28 1.94 4.78
N ILE A 263 26.11 3.18 5.30
CA ILE A 263 26.62 3.58 6.62
C ILE A 263 26.03 2.69 7.71
N ARG A 264 24.71 2.50 7.71
CA ARG A 264 24.03 1.65 8.70
C ARG A 264 24.52 0.20 8.61
N ARG A 265 24.67 -0.36 7.40
CA ARG A 265 25.22 -1.71 7.17
C ARG A 265 26.64 -1.89 7.75
N VAL A 266 27.50 -0.89 7.59
CA VAL A 266 28.85 -0.92 8.17
C VAL A 266 28.78 -0.88 9.70
N ARG A 267 27.96 0.02 10.27
CA ARG A 267 27.78 0.12 11.74
C ARG A 267 27.27 -1.18 12.33
N ASP A 268 26.29 -1.82 11.71
CA ASP A 268 25.70 -3.09 12.15
C ASP A 268 26.76 -4.21 12.15
N ARG A 269 27.62 -4.25 11.11
CA ARG A 269 28.74 -5.21 11.04
C ARG A 269 29.79 -4.99 12.14
N ILE A 270 30.13 -3.73 12.44
CA ILE A 270 31.06 -3.41 13.52
C ILE A 270 30.48 -3.80 14.88
N ALA A 271 29.20 -3.49 15.10
CA ALA A 271 28.50 -3.86 16.34
C ALA A 271 28.43 -5.38 16.53
N ALA A 272 28.14 -6.15 15.47
CA ALA A 272 28.12 -7.61 15.51
C ALA A 272 29.49 -8.19 15.88
N ARG A 273 30.58 -7.68 15.27
CA ARG A 273 31.97 -8.12 15.59
C ARG A 273 32.37 -7.86 17.06
N ARG A 274 31.83 -6.78 17.68
CA ARG A 274 32.11 -6.46 19.09
C ARG A 274 31.34 -7.35 20.08
N ARG A 275 30.29 -8.03 19.63
CA ARG A 275 29.43 -8.90 20.47
C ARG A 275 29.82 -10.37 20.40
N SER A 276 30.64 -10.80 19.43
CA SER A 276 31.18 -12.17 19.36
C SER A 276 32.38 -12.26 20.31
N PRO A 277 32.29 -12.97 21.43
CA PRO A 277 33.46 -13.26 22.25
C PRO A 277 34.43 -14.18 21.47
N ALA A 278 35.72 -13.94 21.67
CA ALA A 278 36.80 -14.80 21.14
C ALA A 278 36.77 -16.17 21.80
#